data_c82f3ebfef86b55db32f1328c2946fc7
#
_entry.id   c82f3ebfef86b55db32f1328c2946fc7
#
_cell.length_a   1.000
_cell.length_b   1.000
_cell.length_c   1.000
_cell.angle_alpha   90.00
_cell.angle_beta   90.00
_cell.angle_gamma   90.00
#
_symmetry.space_group_name_H-M   'P 1'
#
loop_
_entity.id
_entity.type
_entity.pdbx_description
1 polymer ?
#
loop_
_entity_poly.entity_id
_entity_poly.type
_entity_poly.pdbx_seq_one_letter_code
_entity_poly.pdbx_strand_id
1 'polypeptide(L)'
;MLHLPTVQNHLSRYIDAGFPILYIYTYEEAKADRYIASVAGRREVLEWNGADGFVNFKTKIPLVSSQTLESTLAFLKTGKELNRKLLVIKDADEQLDPNGQRKSDKVIALLKEIARKIRKEDGGIDATVIIVSSVLHIPQELEKLITVLELDLPDEAEISRIIDQFTRDNEISAGPADFQAELVTAFKGVSESEIKDLLSLAVSQDGELTKKALQLIFDQKQQMILKAGILEMIPLKESVADIGGLEILKDWLQKKAAVFKNM
;
A
#
# COMPACT_ATOMS: atom_id res chain seq x y z
N MET A 1 20.49 3.11 -16.90
CA MET A 1 19.56 3.32 -15.77
C MET A 1 19.37 2.00 -15.06
N LEU A 2 19.90 1.87 -13.85
CA LEU A 2 19.64 0.72 -13.00
C LEU A 2 18.16 0.79 -12.62
N HIS A 3 17.33 -0.11 -13.14
CA HIS A 3 15.98 -0.31 -12.65
C HIS A 3 16.11 -0.67 -11.16
N LEU A 4 15.72 0.25 -10.28
CA LEU A 4 15.50 -0.09 -8.88
C LEU A 4 14.49 -1.24 -8.84
N PRO A 5 14.80 -2.33 -8.14
CA PRO A 5 13.88 -3.46 -8.08
C PRO A 5 12.58 -2.98 -7.45
N THR A 6 11.46 -3.24 -8.13
CA THR A 6 10.12 -2.93 -7.59
C THR A 6 9.90 -3.66 -6.27
N VAL A 7 9.00 -3.17 -5.40
CA VAL A 7 8.64 -3.85 -4.14
C VAL A 7 8.27 -5.31 -4.36
N GLN A 8 7.62 -5.62 -5.48
CA GLN A 8 7.31 -6.98 -5.91
C GLN A 8 8.57 -7.85 -6.07
N ASN A 9 9.65 -7.31 -6.65
CA ASN A 9 10.93 -8.03 -6.79
C ASN A 9 11.60 -8.24 -5.42
N HIS A 10 11.51 -7.26 -4.51
CA HIS A 10 12.00 -7.41 -3.14
C HIS A 10 11.21 -8.48 -2.39
N LEU A 11 9.88 -8.47 -2.48
CA LEU A 11 9.00 -9.44 -1.84
C LEU A 11 9.35 -10.87 -2.29
N SER A 12 9.46 -11.12 -3.61
CA SER A 12 9.87 -12.42 -4.14
C SER A 12 11.23 -12.87 -3.59
N ARG A 13 12.24 -11.98 -3.64
CA ARG A 13 13.59 -12.29 -3.18
C ARG A 13 13.65 -12.62 -1.69
N TYR A 14 12.91 -11.91 -0.84
CA TYR A 14 12.87 -12.19 0.60
C TYR A 14 12.16 -13.50 0.91
N ILE A 15 11.05 -13.82 0.21
CA ILE A 15 10.37 -15.09 0.34
C ILE A 15 11.30 -16.25 -0.06
N ASP A 16 11.97 -16.14 -1.22
CA ASP A 16 12.87 -17.16 -1.73
C ASP A 16 14.16 -17.31 -0.89
N ALA A 17 14.57 -16.24 -0.22
CA ALA A 17 15.68 -16.26 0.73
C ALA A 17 15.31 -16.78 2.14
N GLY A 18 14.04 -17.14 2.37
CA GLY A 18 13.58 -17.70 3.63
C GLY A 18 13.45 -16.69 4.77
N PHE A 19 13.15 -15.44 4.47
CA PHE A 19 12.83 -14.44 5.49
C PHE A 19 11.55 -14.85 6.22
N PRO A 20 11.57 -14.96 7.57
CA PRO A 20 10.49 -15.61 8.30
C PRO A 20 9.23 -14.76 8.40
N ILE A 21 9.38 -13.44 8.61
CA ILE A 21 8.26 -12.51 8.74
C ILE A 21 8.56 -11.27 7.89
N LEU A 22 7.65 -10.98 6.96
CA LEU A 22 7.64 -9.74 6.19
C LEU A 22 6.47 -8.88 6.67
N TYR A 23 6.71 -7.59 6.85
CA TYR A 23 5.69 -6.63 7.25
C TYR A 23 5.47 -5.66 6.09
N ILE A 24 4.34 -5.76 5.42
CA ILE A 24 3.95 -4.84 4.35
C ILE A 24 3.18 -3.69 4.99
N TYR A 25 3.83 -2.54 5.07
CA TYR A 25 3.22 -1.30 5.53
C TYR A 25 2.53 -0.61 4.35
N THR A 26 1.20 -0.53 4.40
CA THR A 26 0.40 0.06 3.31
C THR A 26 -1.04 0.32 3.70
N TYR A 27 -1.64 1.32 3.09
CA TYR A 27 -3.09 1.55 3.07
C TYR A 27 -3.78 0.82 1.92
N GLU A 28 -3.02 0.26 0.97
CA GLU A 28 -3.53 -0.38 -0.25
C GLU A 28 -3.48 -1.91 -0.15
N GLU A 29 -4.33 -2.50 0.71
CA GLU A 29 -4.37 -3.95 0.90
C GLU A 29 -4.60 -4.72 -0.40
N ALA A 30 -5.47 -4.23 -1.28
CA ALA A 30 -5.74 -4.86 -2.57
C ALA A 30 -4.49 -4.89 -3.47
N LYS A 31 -3.61 -3.87 -3.41
CA LYS A 31 -2.32 -3.86 -4.11
C LYS A 31 -1.36 -4.86 -3.49
N ALA A 32 -1.30 -4.91 -2.14
CA ALA A 32 -0.52 -5.91 -1.42
C ALA A 32 -0.96 -7.34 -1.79
N ASP A 33 -2.26 -7.61 -1.83
CA ASP A 33 -2.82 -8.92 -2.19
C ASP A 33 -2.43 -9.33 -3.62
N ARG A 34 -2.49 -8.41 -4.59
CA ARG A 34 -2.04 -8.69 -5.97
C ARG A 34 -0.55 -9.02 -6.02
N TYR A 35 0.29 -8.32 -5.27
CA TYR A 35 1.72 -8.60 -5.23
C TYR A 35 2.01 -9.94 -4.57
N ILE A 36 1.39 -10.24 -3.42
CA ILE A 36 1.50 -11.53 -2.76
C ILE A 36 1.08 -12.68 -3.69
N ALA A 37 -0.08 -12.55 -4.33
CA ALA A 37 -0.57 -13.55 -5.28
C ALA A 37 0.41 -13.78 -6.44
N SER A 38 1.03 -12.71 -6.96
CA SER A 38 1.95 -12.79 -8.10
C SER A 38 3.28 -13.47 -7.77
N VAL A 39 3.76 -13.35 -6.52
CA VAL A 39 5.04 -13.92 -6.07
C VAL A 39 4.91 -15.26 -5.35
N ALA A 40 3.70 -15.71 -5.08
CA ALA A 40 3.45 -16.96 -4.37
C ALA A 40 4.02 -18.18 -5.10
N GLY A 41 4.10 -18.14 -6.44
CA GLY A 41 4.61 -19.24 -7.26
C GLY A 41 3.82 -20.51 -7.07
N ARG A 42 4.45 -21.57 -6.53
CA ARG A 42 3.81 -22.87 -6.22
C ARG A 42 3.36 -22.99 -4.76
N ARG A 43 3.54 -21.94 -3.95
CA ARG A 43 3.15 -21.94 -2.54
C ARG A 43 1.66 -21.62 -2.44
N GLU A 44 0.96 -22.38 -1.61
CA GLU A 44 -0.40 -22.04 -1.24
C GLU A 44 -0.40 -20.80 -0.34
N VAL A 45 -1.36 -19.90 -0.54
CA VAL A 45 -1.51 -18.71 0.30
C VAL A 45 -2.70 -18.88 1.21
N LEU A 46 -2.44 -18.78 2.50
CA LEU A 46 -3.42 -18.79 3.58
C LEU A 46 -3.58 -17.38 4.10
N GLU A 47 -4.75 -17.04 4.63
CA GLU A 47 -5.00 -15.73 5.22
C GLU A 47 -5.69 -15.86 6.57
N TRP A 48 -5.32 -15.01 7.49
CA TRP A 48 -6.11 -14.69 8.66
C TRP A 48 -6.44 -13.19 8.64
N ASN A 49 -7.70 -12.86 8.85
CA ASN A 49 -8.14 -11.49 9.02
C ASN A 49 -9.18 -11.39 10.16
N GLY A 50 -9.39 -10.18 10.65
CA GLY A 50 -10.28 -9.93 11.80
C GLY A 50 -11.76 -10.20 11.52
N ALA A 51 -12.20 -10.15 10.26
CA ALA A 51 -13.59 -10.32 9.87
C ALA A 51 -13.97 -11.80 9.68
N ASP A 52 -13.14 -12.56 8.93
CA ASP A 52 -13.47 -13.91 8.48
C ASP A 52 -12.69 -15.01 9.24
N GLY A 53 -11.67 -14.62 10.02
CA GLY A 53 -10.79 -15.55 10.71
C GLY A 53 -9.79 -16.22 9.73
N PHE A 54 -9.59 -17.54 9.87
CA PHE A 54 -8.63 -18.29 9.07
C PHE A 54 -9.26 -18.84 7.78
N VAL A 55 -8.85 -18.30 6.64
CA VAL A 55 -9.45 -18.55 5.33
C VAL A 55 -8.41 -18.89 4.27
N ASN A 56 -8.86 -19.45 3.16
CA ASN A 56 -8.07 -19.50 1.94
C ASN A 56 -7.95 -18.08 1.34
N PHE A 57 -6.75 -17.64 1.07
CA PHE A 57 -6.46 -16.27 0.60
C PHE A 57 -7.26 -15.87 -0.64
N LYS A 58 -7.35 -16.76 -1.64
CA LYS A 58 -7.99 -16.46 -2.93
C LYS A 58 -9.50 -16.57 -2.90
N THR A 59 -10.02 -17.60 -2.25
CA THR A 59 -11.47 -17.91 -2.28
C THR A 59 -12.22 -17.34 -1.09
N LYS A 60 -11.49 -16.90 -0.04
CA LYS A 60 -12.03 -16.45 1.25
C LYS A 60 -12.90 -17.50 1.96
N ILE A 61 -12.78 -18.76 1.56
CA ILE A 61 -13.49 -19.87 2.21
C ILE A 61 -12.78 -20.23 3.53
N PRO A 62 -13.51 -20.33 4.66
CA PRO A 62 -12.95 -20.75 5.94
C PRO A 62 -12.26 -22.11 5.85
N LEU A 63 -11.07 -22.22 6.43
CA LEU A 63 -10.27 -23.45 6.41
C LEU A 63 -10.49 -24.31 7.66
N VAL A 64 -10.75 -23.67 8.80
CA VAL A 64 -11.08 -24.32 10.06
C VAL A 64 -12.08 -23.47 10.83
N SER A 65 -12.73 -24.06 11.84
CA SER A 65 -13.68 -23.35 12.72
C SER A 65 -13.02 -22.35 13.68
N SER A 66 -11.69 -22.25 13.67
CA SER A 66 -10.94 -21.32 14.53
C SER A 66 -11.04 -19.89 14.01
N GLN A 67 -11.50 -19.00 14.86
CA GLN A 67 -11.77 -17.59 14.51
C GLN A 67 -10.67 -16.63 15.01
N THR A 68 -9.87 -17.02 16.00
CA THR A 68 -8.86 -16.11 16.59
C THR A 68 -7.48 -16.30 15.96
N LEU A 69 -6.69 -15.21 15.87
CA LEU A 69 -5.30 -15.27 15.41
C LEU A 69 -4.47 -16.23 16.28
N GLU A 70 -4.68 -16.18 17.60
CA GLU A 70 -3.97 -17.06 18.55
C GLU A 70 -4.20 -18.53 18.23
N SER A 71 -5.46 -18.96 18.03
CA SER A 71 -5.78 -20.35 17.73
C SER A 71 -5.27 -20.79 16.35
N THR A 72 -5.30 -19.90 15.36
CA THR A 72 -4.73 -20.12 14.03
C THR A 72 -3.22 -20.33 14.10
N LEU A 73 -2.50 -19.44 14.78
CA LEU A 73 -1.05 -19.58 14.95
C LEU A 73 -0.68 -20.82 15.79
N ALA A 74 -1.48 -21.16 16.80
CA ALA A 74 -1.28 -22.36 17.60
C ALA A 74 -1.45 -23.64 16.76
N PHE A 75 -2.38 -23.67 15.81
CA PHE A 75 -2.56 -24.75 14.84
C PHE A 75 -1.35 -24.84 13.90
N LEU A 76 -0.88 -23.70 13.36
CA LEU A 76 0.21 -23.64 12.40
C LEU A 76 1.61 -23.80 13.02
N LYS A 77 1.76 -23.62 14.33
CA LYS A 77 3.07 -23.66 15.02
C LYS A 77 3.85 -24.96 14.85
N THR A 78 3.19 -26.06 14.53
CA THR A 78 3.87 -27.34 14.27
C THR A 78 4.78 -27.30 13.04
N GLY A 79 4.52 -26.36 12.13
CA GLY A 79 5.21 -26.17 10.86
C GLY A 79 4.78 -27.11 9.73
N LYS A 80 4.15 -28.25 10.05
CA LYS A 80 3.68 -29.22 9.01
C LYS A 80 2.65 -28.57 8.10
N GLU A 81 1.67 -27.88 8.69
CA GLU A 81 0.58 -27.23 7.96
C GLU A 81 1.01 -25.97 7.22
N LEU A 82 2.19 -25.41 7.56
CA LEU A 82 2.70 -24.19 6.97
C LEU A 82 3.75 -24.43 5.86
N ASN A 83 4.28 -25.66 5.76
CA ASN A 83 5.31 -25.96 4.76
C ASN A 83 4.80 -25.78 3.32
N ARG A 84 5.57 -25.10 2.48
CA ARG A 84 5.23 -24.62 1.13
C ARG A 84 4.02 -23.69 1.08
N LYS A 85 3.87 -22.85 2.12
CA LYS A 85 2.76 -21.91 2.19
C LYS A 85 3.25 -20.52 2.59
N LEU A 86 2.48 -19.52 2.21
CA LEU A 86 2.57 -18.16 2.73
C LEU A 86 1.38 -17.93 3.65
N LEU A 87 1.61 -17.38 4.84
CA LEU A 87 0.55 -16.98 5.76
C LEU A 87 0.43 -15.46 5.74
N VAL A 88 -0.66 -14.94 5.21
CA VAL A 88 -1.01 -13.51 5.27
C VAL A 88 -1.80 -13.26 6.54
N ILE A 89 -1.42 -12.24 7.30
CA ILE A 89 -2.12 -11.80 8.52
C ILE A 89 -2.52 -10.34 8.33
N LYS A 90 -3.81 -10.07 8.44
CA LYS A 90 -4.40 -8.73 8.40
C LYS A 90 -5.09 -8.41 9.72
N ASP A 91 -5.34 -7.15 9.99
CA ASP A 91 -6.09 -6.67 11.16
C ASP A 91 -5.49 -7.13 12.51
N ALA A 92 -4.17 -7.36 12.56
CA ALA A 92 -3.48 -7.77 13.79
C ALA A 92 -2.86 -6.61 14.57
N ASP A 93 -3.14 -5.37 14.18
CA ASP A 93 -2.50 -4.15 14.68
C ASP A 93 -2.58 -4.03 16.21
N GLU A 94 -3.78 -4.19 16.76
CA GLU A 94 -3.99 -4.08 18.21
C GLU A 94 -3.29 -5.17 19.01
N GLN A 95 -3.13 -6.37 18.42
CA GLN A 95 -2.50 -7.51 19.09
C GLN A 95 -0.97 -7.40 19.07
N LEU A 96 -0.43 -6.63 18.11
CA LEU A 96 1.00 -6.38 17.95
C LEU A 96 1.44 -5.03 18.51
N ASP A 97 0.52 -4.13 18.88
CA ASP A 97 0.85 -2.82 19.43
C ASP A 97 1.59 -2.96 20.79
N PRO A 98 2.87 -2.55 20.86
CA PRO A 98 3.65 -2.69 22.11
C PRO A 98 3.06 -1.94 23.30
N ASN A 99 2.31 -0.87 23.03
CA ASN A 99 1.70 0.01 24.02
C ASN A 99 0.18 -0.18 24.13
N GLY A 100 -0.40 -1.06 23.31
CA GLY A 100 -1.83 -1.28 23.22
C GLY A 100 -2.38 -2.11 24.38
N GLN A 101 -3.62 -1.81 24.79
CA GLN A 101 -4.34 -2.58 25.81
C GLN A 101 -4.69 -4.02 25.36
N ARG A 102 -4.72 -4.27 24.05
CA ARG A 102 -5.05 -5.56 23.45
C ARG A 102 -3.83 -6.34 22.97
N LYS A 103 -2.62 -5.88 23.32
CA LYS A 103 -1.39 -6.61 23.05
C LYS A 103 -1.51 -8.07 23.49
N SER A 104 -1.15 -9.00 22.60
CA SER A 104 -1.19 -10.43 22.91
C SER A 104 0.23 -11.02 22.96
N ASP A 105 0.75 -11.20 24.18
CA ASP A 105 2.05 -11.87 24.38
C ASP A 105 2.05 -13.30 23.83
N LYS A 106 0.88 -13.93 23.78
CA LYS A 106 0.72 -15.27 23.22
C LYS A 106 0.88 -15.28 21.70
N VAL A 107 0.27 -14.33 20.99
CA VAL A 107 0.42 -14.16 19.54
C VAL A 107 1.89 -13.89 19.21
N ILE A 108 2.53 -12.99 19.94
CA ILE A 108 3.96 -12.66 19.78
C ILE A 108 4.84 -13.91 19.97
N ALA A 109 4.60 -14.70 21.03
CA ALA A 109 5.35 -15.91 21.29
C ALA A 109 5.16 -16.98 20.18
N LEU A 110 3.94 -17.13 19.65
CA LEU A 110 3.65 -18.05 18.57
C LEU A 110 4.31 -17.62 17.25
N LEU A 111 4.26 -16.34 16.90
CA LEU A 111 4.97 -15.78 15.73
C LEU A 111 6.48 -16.01 15.83
N LYS A 112 7.05 -15.79 17.03
CA LYS A 112 8.48 -16.06 17.28
C LYS A 112 8.85 -17.52 17.12
N GLU A 113 7.99 -18.44 17.57
CA GLU A 113 8.18 -19.88 17.40
C GLU A 113 8.11 -20.29 15.93
N ILE A 114 7.11 -19.82 15.17
CA ILE A 114 6.97 -20.04 13.73
C ILE A 114 8.19 -19.50 12.98
N ALA A 115 8.61 -18.27 13.28
CA ALA A 115 9.77 -17.65 12.65
C ALA A 115 11.07 -18.46 12.86
N ARG A 116 11.26 -19.02 14.05
CA ARG A 116 12.41 -19.90 14.33
C ARG A 116 12.38 -21.17 13.50
N LYS A 117 11.21 -21.75 13.26
CA LYS A 117 11.06 -22.95 12.42
C LYS A 117 11.34 -22.65 10.95
N ILE A 118 10.97 -21.48 10.47
CA ILE A 118 11.30 -21.05 9.11
C ILE A 118 12.81 -20.87 8.93
N ARG A 119 13.49 -20.24 9.90
CA ARG A 119 14.95 -19.96 9.88
C ARG A 119 15.85 -21.15 10.22
N LYS A 120 15.34 -22.30 10.57
CA LYS A 120 16.16 -23.40 11.05
C LYS A 120 17.23 -23.79 10.04
N GLU A 121 18.51 -23.74 10.44
CA GLU A 121 19.68 -23.96 9.59
C GLU A 121 19.71 -25.35 8.94
N ASP A 122 19.20 -26.38 9.66
CA ASP A 122 19.17 -27.76 9.19
C ASP A 122 17.74 -28.21 8.80
N GLY A 123 17.23 -27.70 7.69
CA GLY A 123 15.94 -28.13 7.16
C GLY A 123 14.75 -27.36 7.74
N GLY A 124 14.82 -26.05 7.67
CA GLY A 124 13.68 -25.15 7.90
C GLY A 124 12.50 -25.44 6.96
N ILE A 125 11.31 -24.99 7.33
CA ILE A 125 10.14 -25.10 6.48
C ILE A 125 10.16 -24.01 5.40
N ASP A 126 9.74 -24.35 4.19
CA ASP A 126 9.54 -23.38 3.10
C ASP A 126 8.23 -22.59 3.36
N ALA A 127 8.34 -21.51 4.12
CA ALA A 127 7.20 -20.68 4.49
C ALA A 127 7.65 -19.24 4.77
N THR A 128 6.70 -18.31 4.70
CA THR A 128 6.88 -16.92 5.16
C THR A 128 5.56 -16.43 5.73
N VAL A 129 5.62 -15.74 6.86
CA VAL A 129 4.49 -14.98 7.40
C VAL A 129 4.55 -13.58 6.82
N ILE A 130 3.44 -13.08 6.28
CA ILE A 130 3.33 -11.74 5.71
C ILE A 130 2.26 -11.00 6.49
N ILE A 131 2.65 -9.97 7.24
CA ILE A 131 1.72 -9.08 7.94
C ILE A 131 1.44 -7.90 7.01
N VAL A 132 0.17 -7.60 6.79
CA VAL A 132 -0.27 -6.45 5.99
C VAL A 132 -1.03 -5.49 6.89
N SER A 133 -0.58 -4.25 7.00
CA SER A 133 -1.19 -3.27 7.88
C SER A 133 -0.89 -1.83 7.44
N SER A 134 -1.82 -0.93 7.75
CA SER A 134 -1.68 0.52 7.60
C SER A 134 -1.03 1.21 8.82
N VAL A 135 -0.68 0.45 9.83
CA VAL A 135 0.01 0.93 11.04
C VAL A 135 1.24 0.05 11.28
N LEU A 136 2.36 0.65 11.66
CA LEU A 136 3.59 -0.07 11.92
C LEU A 136 3.75 -0.36 13.41
N HIS A 137 3.25 -1.51 13.85
CA HIS A 137 3.41 -2.00 15.21
C HIS A 137 4.33 -3.23 15.23
N ILE A 138 5.56 -3.05 15.70
CA ILE A 138 6.56 -4.11 15.80
C ILE A 138 6.95 -4.31 17.27
N PRO A 139 6.51 -5.41 17.90
CA PRO A 139 6.99 -5.77 19.24
C PRO A 139 8.50 -5.98 19.25
N GLN A 140 9.16 -5.54 20.32
CA GLN A 140 10.61 -5.66 20.48
C GLN A 140 11.09 -7.11 20.33
N GLU A 141 10.29 -8.07 20.75
CA GLU A 141 10.57 -9.51 20.69
C GLU A 141 10.65 -10.05 19.25
N LEU A 142 10.02 -9.35 18.28
CA LEU A 142 9.98 -9.72 16.87
C LEU A 142 10.87 -8.83 15.98
N GLU A 143 11.45 -7.76 16.49
CA GLU A 143 12.18 -6.75 15.73
C GLU A 143 13.25 -7.35 14.78
N LYS A 144 14.03 -8.33 15.27
CA LYS A 144 15.07 -9.00 14.46
C LYS A 144 14.55 -10.11 13.54
N LEU A 145 13.27 -10.42 13.62
CA LEU A 145 12.61 -11.46 12.82
C LEU A 145 11.74 -10.87 11.71
N ILE A 146 11.41 -9.59 11.81
CA ILE A 146 10.57 -8.86 10.87
C ILE A 146 11.44 -8.05 9.92
N THR A 147 11.09 -8.10 8.64
CA THR A 147 11.60 -7.19 7.60
C THR A 147 10.44 -6.38 7.07
N VAL A 148 10.57 -5.05 7.14
CA VAL A 148 9.52 -4.12 6.70
C VAL A 148 9.69 -3.82 5.21
N LEU A 149 8.57 -3.85 4.51
CA LEU A 149 8.41 -3.41 3.12
C LEU A 149 7.33 -2.33 3.09
N GLU A 150 7.64 -1.19 2.56
CA GLU A 150 6.68 -0.12 2.32
C GLU A 150 6.22 -0.19 0.86
N LEU A 151 4.90 -0.15 0.65
CA LEU A 151 4.34 -0.01 -0.70
C LEU A 151 4.23 1.48 -1.01
N ASP A 152 5.05 1.92 -1.95
CA ASP A 152 5.01 3.28 -2.45
C ASP A 152 3.68 3.59 -3.13
N LEU A 153 3.28 4.87 -3.06
CA LEU A 153 2.19 5.39 -3.86
C LEU A 153 2.54 5.27 -5.36
N PRO A 154 1.53 5.23 -6.25
CA PRO A 154 1.77 5.11 -7.67
C PRO A 154 2.67 6.22 -8.22
N ASP A 155 3.69 5.85 -8.99
CA ASP A 155 4.50 6.78 -9.76
C ASP A 155 3.75 7.27 -11.02
N GLU A 156 4.34 8.20 -11.78
CA GLU A 156 3.71 8.76 -12.98
C GLU A 156 3.36 7.69 -14.02
N ALA A 157 4.22 6.68 -14.17
CA ALA A 157 4.00 5.60 -15.13
C ALA A 157 2.88 4.65 -14.66
N GLU A 158 2.78 4.42 -13.36
CA GLU A 158 1.69 3.65 -12.76
C GLU A 158 0.37 4.43 -12.82
N ILE A 159 0.36 5.73 -12.51
CA ILE A 159 -0.81 6.60 -12.63
C ILE A 159 -1.33 6.60 -14.08
N SER A 160 -0.44 6.79 -15.07
CA SER A 160 -0.82 6.74 -16.48
C SER A 160 -1.47 5.40 -16.84
N ARG A 161 -0.90 4.27 -16.39
CA ARG A 161 -1.47 2.94 -16.62
C ARG A 161 -2.85 2.75 -15.97
N ILE A 162 -3.05 3.31 -14.76
CA ILE A 162 -4.34 3.26 -14.07
C ILE A 162 -5.40 4.04 -14.87
N ILE A 163 -5.06 5.25 -15.34
CA ILE A 163 -5.96 6.07 -16.17
C ILE A 163 -6.29 5.33 -17.47
N ASP A 164 -5.29 4.82 -18.17
CA ASP A 164 -5.46 4.08 -19.43
C ASP A 164 -6.31 2.81 -19.26
N GLN A 165 -6.13 2.08 -18.15
CA GLN A 165 -6.93 0.91 -17.85
C GLN A 165 -8.37 1.30 -17.55
N PHE A 166 -8.57 2.32 -16.70
CA PHE A 166 -9.89 2.81 -16.33
C PHE A 166 -10.68 3.29 -17.57
N THR A 167 -10.04 4.06 -18.46
CA THR A 167 -10.70 4.58 -19.66
C THR A 167 -11.06 3.49 -20.65
N ARG A 168 -10.22 2.46 -20.81
CA ARG A 168 -10.54 1.28 -21.61
C ARG A 168 -11.70 0.48 -21.04
N ASP A 169 -11.68 0.22 -19.72
CA ASP A 169 -12.70 -0.60 -19.06
C ASP A 169 -14.09 0.06 -19.07
N ASN A 170 -14.14 1.39 -19.13
CA ASN A 170 -15.38 2.17 -19.17
C ASN A 170 -15.73 2.69 -20.58
N GLU A 171 -14.95 2.34 -21.61
CA GLU A 171 -15.17 2.75 -23.01
C GLU A 171 -15.24 4.27 -23.20
N ILE A 172 -14.43 5.03 -22.43
CA ILE A 172 -14.38 6.49 -22.48
C ILE A 172 -13.06 7.00 -23.05
N SER A 173 -13.06 8.24 -23.54
CA SER A 173 -11.83 8.90 -23.98
C SER A 173 -10.98 9.39 -22.81
N ALA A 174 -9.68 9.14 -22.87
CA ALA A 174 -8.72 9.73 -21.92
C ALA A 174 -8.43 11.21 -22.19
N GLY A 175 -8.99 11.78 -23.27
CA GLY A 175 -8.76 13.16 -23.69
C GLY A 175 -7.42 13.39 -24.41
N PRO A 176 -7.08 14.65 -24.74
CA PRO A 176 -5.82 15.01 -25.38
C PRO A 176 -4.60 14.73 -24.50
N ALA A 177 -3.43 14.53 -25.10
CA ALA A 177 -2.19 14.19 -24.40
C ALA A 177 -1.80 15.20 -23.31
N ASP A 178 -1.98 16.50 -23.56
CA ASP A 178 -1.70 17.55 -22.58
C ASP A 178 -2.60 17.43 -21.33
N PHE A 179 -3.88 17.12 -21.54
CA PHE A 179 -4.83 16.88 -20.45
C PHE A 179 -4.50 15.63 -19.67
N GLN A 180 -4.06 14.56 -20.32
CA GLN A 180 -3.61 13.34 -19.64
C GLN A 180 -2.39 13.61 -18.77
N ALA A 181 -1.43 14.40 -19.23
CA ALA A 181 -0.26 14.82 -18.43
C ALA A 181 -0.67 15.66 -17.21
N GLU A 182 -1.66 16.54 -17.36
CA GLU A 182 -2.23 17.31 -16.25
C GLU A 182 -2.92 16.38 -15.23
N LEU A 183 -3.69 15.38 -15.68
CA LEU A 183 -4.30 14.36 -14.83
C LEU A 183 -3.27 13.55 -14.05
N VAL A 184 -2.23 13.06 -14.72
CA VAL A 184 -1.14 12.32 -14.08
C VAL A 184 -0.51 13.17 -12.97
N THR A 185 -0.25 14.44 -13.25
CA THR A 185 0.31 15.37 -12.25
C THR A 185 -0.67 15.62 -11.09
N ALA A 186 -1.96 15.75 -11.38
CA ALA A 186 -2.99 15.95 -10.36
C ALA A 186 -3.11 14.75 -9.41
N PHE A 187 -2.91 13.52 -9.90
CA PHE A 187 -3.00 12.30 -9.11
C PHE A 187 -1.73 11.95 -8.31
N LYS A 188 -0.60 12.65 -8.47
CA LYS A 188 0.60 12.40 -7.65
C LYS A 188 0.28 12.48 -6.16
N GLY A 189 0.75 11.50 -5.41
CA GLY A 189 0.51 11.42 -3.96
C GLY A 189 -0.88 10.89 -3.57
N VAL A 190 -1.59 10.25 -4.51
CA VAL A 190 -2.89 9.61 -4.30
C VAL A 190 -2.72 8.09 -4.50
N SER A 191 -3.39 7.28 -3.69
CA SER A 191 -3.35 5.82 -3.79
C SER A 191 -4.08 5.31 -5.05
N GLU A 192 -3.81 4.06 -5.47
CA GLU A 192 -4.45 3.47 -6.65
C GLU A 192 -5.98 3.38 -6.50
N SER A 193 -6.46 3.02 -5.30
CA SER A 193 -7.90 2.95 -5.01
C SER A 193 -8.55 4.32 -5.10
N GLU A 194 -7.95 5.33 -4.48
CA GLU A 194 -8.43 6.71 -4.53
C GLU A 194 -8.43 7.30 -5.94
N ILE A 195 -7.41 6.99 -6.77
CA ILE A 195 -7.38 7.38 -8.18
C ILE A 195 -8.61 6.82 -8.91
N LYS A 196 -8.91 5.53 -8.74
CA LYS A 196 -10.05 4.89 -9.37
C LYS A 196 -11.39 5.47 -8.91
N ASP A 197 -11.52 5.76 -7.61
CA ASP A 197 -12.71 6.38 -7.04
C ASP A 197 -12.93 7.78 -7.60
N LEU A 198 -11.87 8.59 -7.68
CA LEU A 198 -11.93 9.94 -8.23
C LEU A 198 -12.21 9.97 -9.73
N LEU A 199 -11.64 9.03 -10.49
CA LEU A 199 -11.97 8.86 -11.91
C LEU A 199 -13.43 8.47 -12.09
N SER A 200 -13.93 7.53 -11.29
CA SER A 200 -15.34 7.11 -11.31
C SER A 200 -16.27 8.27 -10.98
N LEU A 201 -15.93 9.07 -9.96
CA LEU A 201 -16.68 10.25 -9.58
C LEU A 201 -16.69 11.31 -10.71
N ALA A 202 -15.55 11.57 -11.33
CA ALA A 202 -15.44 12.53 -12.41
C ALA A 202 -16.29 12.14 -13.62
N VAL A 203 -16.29 10.87 -14.00
CA VAL A 203 -17.05 10.34 -15.14
C VAL A 203 -18.56 10.32 -14.82
N SER A 204 -18.95 10.03 -13.59
CA SER A 204 -20.37 9.97 -13.19
C SER A 204 -21.11 11.30 -13.39
N GLN A 205 -20.40 12.41 -13.39
CA GLN A 205 -20.98 13.74 -13.57
C GLN A 205 -21.18 14.15 -15.03
N ASP A 206 -20.15 13.93 -15.86
CA ASP A 206 -20.10 14.44 -17.24
C ASP A 206 -20.10 13.33 -18.30
N GLY A 207 -20.03 12.03 -17.92
CA GLY A 207 -19.95 10.89 -18.84
C GLY A 207 -18.56 10.72 -19.48
N GLU A 208 -17.66 11.67 -19.30
CA GLU A 208 -16.32 11.68 -19.86
C GLU A 208 -15.32 12.44 -18.95
N LEU A 209 -14.04 12.26 -19.17
CA LEU A 209 -13.00 12.99 -18.45
C LEU A 209 -12.81 14.38 -19.05
N THR A 210 -13.22 15.41 -18.33
CA THR A 210 -13.12 16.82 -18.71
C THR A 210 -12.18 17.61 -17.79
N LYS A 211 -11.88 18.87 -18.14
CA LYS A 211 -11.09 19.75 -17.25
C LYS A 211 -11.73 19.98 -15.88
N LYS A 212 -13.04 19.75 -15.73
CA LYS A 212 -13.69 19.80 -14.39
C LYS A 212 -13.19 18.68 -13.47
N ALA A 213 -12.74 17.56 -14.04
CA ALA A 213 -12.14 16.48 -13.26
C ALA A 213 -10.91 16.94 -12.47
N LEU A 214 -10.09 17.84 -13.03
CA LEU A 214 -8.91 18.38 -12.34
C LEU A 214 -9.32 19.17 -11.09
N GLN A 215 -10.37 19.99 -11.17
CA GLN A 215 -10.86 20.73 -10.00
C GLN A 215 -11.39 19.78 -8.94
N LEU A 216 -12.16 18.76 -9.35
CA LEU A 216 -12.66 17.72 -8.44
C LEU A 216 -11.54 16.99 -7.71
N ILE A 217 -10.50 16.58 -8.45
CA ILE A 217 -9.32 15.90 -7.88
C ILE A 217 -8.63 16.82 -6.86
N PHE A 218 -8.46 18.09 -7.20
CA PHE A 218 -7.86 19.06 -6.30
C PHE A 218 -8.66 19.22 -5.00
N ASP A 219 -9.98 19.39 -5.11
CA ASP A 219 -10.88 19.56 -3.97
C ASP A 219 -10.87 18.32 -3.07
N GLN A 220 -10.82 17.11 -3.65
CA GLN A 220 -10.75 15.87 -2.89
C GLN A 220 -9.37 15.69 -2.23
N LYS A 221 -8.27 16.02 -2.90
CA LYS A 221 -6.94 16.02 -2.27
C LYS A 221 -6.86 16.99 -1.09
N GLN A 222 -7.49 18.14 -1.19
CA GLN A 222 -7.58 19.08 -0.07
C GLN A 222 -8.31 18.44 1.12
N GLN A 223 -9.40 17.72 0.88
CA GLN A 223 -10.13 17.00 1.93
C GLN A 223 -9.31 15.89 2.57
N MET A 224 -8.51 15.15 1.78
CA MET A 224 -7.61 14.11 2.29
C MET A 224 -6.53 14.70 3.21
N ILE A 225 -5.93 15.81 2.81
CA ILE A 225 -4.91 16.52 3.61
C ILE A 225 -5.52 17.03 4.93
N LEU A 226 -6.74 17.59 4.87
CA LEU A 226 -7.46 18.05 6.07
C LEU A 226 -7.77 16.89 7.04
N LYS A 227 -8.14 15.70 6.52
CA LYS A 227 -8.37 14.50 7.35
C LYS A 227 -7.10 14.02 8.07
N ALA A 228 -5.93 14.20 7.47
CA ALA A 228 -4.65 13.85 8.10
C ALA A 228 -4.31 14.74 9.30
N GLY A 229 -4.96 15.91 9.43
CA GLY A 229 -4.88 16.79 10.61
C GLY A 229 -3.54 17.48 10.84
N ILE A 230 -2.55 17.30 9.96
CA ILE A 230 -1.17 17.80 10.13
C ILE A 230 -0.90 19.00 9.22
N LEU A 231 -1.55 19.07 8.07
CA LEU A 231 -1.32 20.10 7.05
C LEU A 231 -2.65 20.69 6.59
N GLU A 232 -2.64 21.98 6.28
CA GLU A 232 -3.73 22.68 5.62
C GLU A 232 -3.29 23.10 4.22
N MET A 233 -4.09 22.78 3.22
CA MET A 233 -3.85 23.23 1.84
C MET A 233 -4.52 24.59 1.64
N ILE A 234 -3.73 25.64 1.53
CA ILE A 234 -4.23 26.99 1.27
C ILE A 234 -4.36 27.17 -0.24
N PRO A 235 -5.58 27.27 -0.80
CA PRO A 235 -5.74 27.55 -2.22
C PRO A 235 -5.26 28.97 -2.52
N LEU A 236 -4.20 29.08 -3.31
CA LEU A 236 -3.72 30.36 -3.79
C LEU A 236 -4.70 30.86 -4.86
N LYS A 237 -5.53 31.83 -4.50
CA LYS A 237 -6.45 32.50 -5.43
C LYS A 237 -5.79 33.69 -6.13
N GLU A 238 -4.71 34.21 -5.56
CA GLU A 238 -3.98 35.35 -6.06
C GLU A 238 -2.72 34.94 -6.81
N SER A 239 -2.45 35.62 -7.91
CA SER A 239 -1.21 35.46 -8.69
C SER A 239 -0.14 36.44 -8.19
N VAL A 240 1.12 36.18 -8.55
CA VAL A 240 2.22 37.14 -8.28
C VAL A 240 1.94 38.52 -8.89
N ALA A 241 1.12 38.58 -9.95
CA ALA A 241 0.72 39.83 -10.60
C ALA A 241 -0.28 40.65 -9.77
N ASP A 242 -1.06 40.00 -8.90
CA ASP A 242 -2.06 40.68 -8.07
C ASP A 242 -1.45 41.36 -6.83
N ILE A 243 -0.17 41.10 -6.55
CA ILE A 243 0.58 41.72 -5.45
C ILE A 243 1.19 43.02 -5.96
N GLY A 244 0.81 44.16 -5.37
CA GLY A 244 1.40 45.45 -5.68
C GLY A 244 2.82 45.62 -5.14
N GLY A 245 3.75 46.17 -5.93
CA GLY A 245 5.13 46.40 -5.51
C GLY A 245 6.01 45.16 -5.47
N LEU A 246 7.15 45.22 -4.78
CA LEU A 246 8.09 44.11 -4.60
C LEU A 246 8.71 43.57 -5.90
N GLU A 247 8.92 44.36 -6.91
CA GLU A 247 9.34 43.96 -8.25
C GLU A 247 10.65 43.12 -8.24
N ILE A 248 11.62 43.49 -7.39
CA ILE A 248 12.88 42.72 -7.25
C ILE A 248 12.64 41.32 -6.72
N LEU A 249 11.73 41.16 -5.74
CA LEU A 249 11.38 39.87 -5.18
C LEU A 249 10.59 39.01 -6.18
N LYS A 250 9.68 39.62 -6.95
CA LYS A 250 8.93 38.94 -8.02
C LYS A 250 9.86 38.40 -9.10
N ASP A 251 10.80 39.19 -9.59
CA ASP A 251 11.80 38.78 -10.58
C ASP A 251 12.67 37.62 -10.04
N TRP A 252 13.09 37.73 -8.79
CA TRP A 252 13.87 36.68 -8.15
C TRP A 252 13.07 35.37 -8.02
N LEU A 253 11.79 35.42 -7.59
CA LEU A 253 10.91 34.26 -7.48
C LEU A 253 10.64 33.63 -8.84
N GLN A 254 10.41 34.42 -9.90
CA GLN A 254 10.22 33.90 -11.26
C GLN A 254 11.46 33.17 -11.77
N LYS A 255 12.66 33.71 -11.53
CA LYS A 255 13.92 33.03 -11.88
C LYS A 255 14.11 31.73 -11.12
N LYS A 256 13.77 31.72 -9.84
CA LYS A 256 13.83 30.44 -9.04
C LYS A 256 12.81 29.44 -9.49
N ALA A 257 11.57 29.82 -9.77
CA ALA A 257 10.54 28.92 -10.27
C ALA A 257 10.94 28.26 -11.61
N ALA A 258 11.63 29.01 -12.50
CA ALA A 258 12.15 28.45 -13.74
C ALA A 258 13.22 27.34 -13.50
N VAL A 259 14.06 27.48 -12.47
CA VAL A 259 15.05 26.49 -12.07
C VAL A 259 14.35 25.21 -11.55
N PHE A 260 13.33 25.36 -10.69
CA PHE A 260 12.58 24.21 -10.15
C PHE A 260 11.77 23.43 -11.20
N LYS A 261 11.31 24.09 -12.28
CA LYS A 261 10.61 23.42 -13.38
C LYS A 261 11.52 22.56 -14.27
N ASN A 262 12.83 22.81 -14.22
CA ASN A 262 13.83 22.13 -15.04
C ASN A 262 14.67 21.10 -14.24
N MET A 263 14.33 20.86 -12.97
CA MET A 263 14.83 19.78 -12.13
C MET A 263 13.88 18.57 -12.18
#